data_ff9641d3ae2abca6447c395a4adaae78
#
_entry.id   ff9641d3ae2abca6447c395a4adaae78
#
_cell.length_a   1.000
_cell.length_b   1.000
_cell.length_c   1.000
_cell.angle_alpha   90.00
_cell.angle_beta   90.00
_cell.angle_gamma   90.00
#
_symmetry.space_group_name_H-M   'P 1'
#
loop_
_entity.id
_entity.type
_entity.pdbx_description
1 polymer ?
#
loop_
_entity_poly.entity_id
_entity_poly.type
_entity_poly.pdbx_seq_one_letter_code
_entity_poly.pdbx_strand_id
1 'polypeptide(L)'
;KYGVCTANGRMSFLDCQKLFVESLARDGEVLIRHIKTNNSPYGYQIQFIESDLLDETLNYTLKNGNKVCMGVEVDQYRKPIAYHLYKENPYGDSYDISNKHIRVPAEEITHCYMPNRAEQTRGVSHIATAMANIKQLSGYLEAKIVAARLGASKSGFFSSADGNSYVGDDHEDTFNPVMNVEPGTFQQLPDGMTFTPYDPTHPTSAFEGFTTTVLRSIASGLNISYHALSNDLTSVNYSSIRQGALEDRSNYQLWQEFIVQHFVDVVFKRWLEMSITTKAINL
;
A
#
# COMPACT_ATOMS: atom_id res chain seq x y z
N LYS A 1 -26.58 -9.54 -8.48
CA LYS A 1 -26.93 -10.08 -7.14
C LYS A 1 -25.64 -10.37 -6.38
N TYR A 2 -25.67 -10.15 -5.07
CA TYR A 2 -24.59 -10.50 -4.17
C TYR A 2 -24.23 -11.98 -4.30
N GLY A 3 -22.95 -12.31 -4.36
CA GLY A 3 -22.46 -13.69 -4.44
C GLY A 3 -22.53 -14.40 -5.79
N VAL A 4 -23.08 -13.77 -6.83
CA VAL A 4 -23.20 -14.41 -8.17
C VAL A 4 -22.10 -13.92 -9.12
N CYS A 5 -21.54 -12.74 -8.87
CA CYS A 5 -20.58 -12.08 -9.76
C CYS A 5 -19.20 -12.75 -9.74
N THR A 6 -18.74 -13.15 -8.58
CA THR A 6 -17.39 -13.68 -8.37
C THR A 6 -17.39 -15.19 -8.12
N ALA A 7 -16.31 -15.85 -8.53
CA ALA A 7 -16.15 -17.31 -8.35
C ALA A 7 -16.14 -17.74 -6.87
N ASN A 8 -15.64 -16.88 -5.98
CA ASN A 8 -15.65 -17.12 -4.53
C ASN A 8 -17.01 -16.84 -3.87
N GLY A 9 -17.98 -16.30 -4.58
CA GLY A 9 -19.33 -16.04 -4.10
C GLY A 9 -19.46 -14.96 -3.02
N ARG A 10 -18.42 -14.13 -2.80
CA ARG A 10 -18.38 -13.19 -1.66
C ARG A 10 -18.62 -11.73 -2.01
N MET A 11 -18.60 -11.36 -3.29
CA MET A 11 -18.64 -9.96 -3.71
C MET A 11 -19.81 -9.70 -4.66
N SER A 12 -20.39 -8.51 -4.56
CA SER A 12 -21.25 -7.92 -5.57
C SER A 12 -20.39 -7.26 -6.65
N PHE A 13 -21.00 -6.85 -7.77
CA PHE A 13 -20.27 -6.11 -8.80
C PHE A 13 -19.79 -4.74 -8.32
N LEU A 14 -20.52 -4.11 -7.39
CA LEU A 14 -20.08 -2.86 -6.77
C LEU A 14 -18.83 -3.06 -5.90
N ASP A 15 -18.79 -4.17 -5.13
CA ASP A 15 -17.60 -4.51 -4.34
C ASP A 15 -16.41 -4.80 -5.23
N CYS A 16 -16.63 -5.44 -6.38
CA CYS A 16 -15.60 -5.65 -7.40
C CYS A 16 -15.05 -4.34 -7.95
N GLN A 17 -15.90 -3.32 -8.18
CA GLN A 17 -15.44 -2.00 -8.64
C GLN A 17 -14.58 -1.31 -7.58
N LYS A 18 -14.96 -1.39 -6.29
CA LYS A 18 -14.15 -0.85 -5.19
C LYS A 18 -12.79 -1.54 -5.11
N LEU A 19 -12.79 -2.88 -5.10
CA LEU A 19 -11.56 -3.66 -5.06
C LEU A 19 -10.65 -3.36 -6.26
N PHE A 20 -11.24 -3.15 -7.45
CA PHE A 20 -10.49 -2.77 -8.65
C PHE A 20 -9.73 -1.46 -8.44
N VAL A 21 -10.40 -0.42 -7.92
CA VAL A 21 -9.78 0.89 -7.66
C VAL A 21 -8.69 0.79 -6.61
N GLU A 22 -8.97 0.08 -5.51
CA GLU A 22 -8.01 -0.11 -4.42
C GLU A 22 -6.77 -0.85 -4.89
N SER A 23 -6.92 -1.95 -5.64
CA SER A 23 -5.78 -2.70 -6.19
C SER A 23 -5.01 -1.89 -7.23
N LEU A 24 -5.69 -1.17 -8.11
CA LEU A 24 -5.02 -0.33 -9.11
C LEU A 24 -4.19 0.77 -8.45
N ALA A 25 -4.67 1.39 -7.37
CA ALA A 25 -3.95 2.42 -6.63
C ALA A 25 -2.77 1.83 -5.83
N ARG A 26 -3.01 0.72 -5.12
CA ARG A 26 -2.03 0.06 -4.24
C ARG A 26 -0.95 -0.67 -5.02
N ASP A 27 -1.35 -1.55 -5.94
CA ASP A 27 -0.45 -2.47 -6.64
C ASP A 27 -0.03 -1.92 -8.01
N GLY A 28 -0.78 -0.94 -8.54
CA GLY A 28 -0.56 -0.35 -9.86
C GLY A 28 -1.18 -1.14 -11.01
N GLU A 29 -1.67 -2.35 -10.75
CA GLU A 29 -2.28 -3.23 -11.72
C GLU A 29 -3.37 -4.10 -11.11
N VAL A 30 -4.27 -4.60 -11.97
CA VAL A 30 -5.33 -5.50 -11.56
C VAL A 30 -5.43 -6.63 -12.59
N LEU A 31 -5.41 -7.87 -12.10
CA LEU A 31 -5.64 -9.05 -12.93
C LEU A 31 -7.00 -9.65 -12.63
N ILE A 32 -7.80 -9.82 -13.67
CA ILE A 32 -9.16 -10.37 -13.56
C ILE A 32 -9.26 -11.55 -14.50
N ARG A 33 -9.50 -12.73 -13.93
CA ARG A 33 -9.77 -13.94 -14.71
C ARG A 33 -11.25 -14.08 -14.98
N HIS A 34 -11.59 -14.37 -16.22
CA HIS A 34 -12.94 -14.63 -16.69
C HIS A 34 -13.20 -16.12 -16.67
N ILE A 35 -14.18 -16.54 -15.88
CA ILE A 35 -14.48 -17.94 -15.65
C ILE A 35 -15.84 -18.29 -16.28
N LYS A 36 -15.82 -19.25 -17.20
CA LYS A 36 -17.03 -19.89 -17.71
C LYS A 36 -17.43 -21.00 -16.75
N THR A 37 -18.64 -20.95 -16.21
CA THR A 37 -19.05 -21.87 -15.15
C THR A 37 -20.55 -22.12 -15.16
N ASN A 38 -20.95 -23.33 -14.77
CA ASN A 38 -22.33 -23.67 -14.57
C ASN A 38 -22.87 -23.29 -13.17
N ASN A 39 -22.00 -22.78 -12.30
CA ASN A 39 -22.39 -22.38 -10.95
C ASN A 39 -23.07 -20.98 -10.91
N SER A 40 -23.09 -20.28 -12.03
CA SER A 40 -23.80 -19.01 -12.17
C SER A 40 -24.97 -19.18 -13.14
N PRO A 41 -26.14 -18.59 -12.86
CA PRO A 41 -27.28 -18.61 -13.78
C PRO A 41 -26.95 -17.95 -15.14
N TYR A 42 -25.90 -17.14 -15.20
CA TYR A 42 -25.45 -16.46 -16.41
C TYR A 42 -24.29 -17.19 -17.12
N GLY A 43 -23.83 -18.34 -16.61
CA GLY A 43 -22.70 -19.07 -17.18
C GLY A 43 -21.34 -18.39 -17.04
N TYR A 44 -21.23 -17.30 -16.27
CA TYR A 44 -20.07 -16.44 -16.21
C TYR A 44 -19.83 -15.89 -14.79
N GLN A 45 -18.58 -15.87 -14.39
CA GLN A 45 -18.09 -15.25 -13.15
C GLN A 45 -16.72 -14.66 -13.38
N ILE A 46 -16.30 -13.75 -12.49
CA ILE A 46 -14.94 -13.19 -12.47
C ILE A 46 -14.20 -13.63 -11.21
N GLN A 47 -12.88 -13.67 -11.32
CA GLN A 47 -11.96 -13.89 -10.20
C GLN A 47 -10.88 -12.82 -10.24
N PHE A 48 -10.75 -12.08 -9.15
CA PHE A 48 -9.59 -11.21 -8.95
C PHE A 48 -8.39 -12.09 -8.59
N ILE A 49 -7.26 -11.80 -9.20
CA ILE A 49 -5.97 -12.46 -8.98
C ILE A 49 -5.06 -11.40 -8.36
N GLU A 50 -4.45 -11.74 -7.23
CA GLU A 50 -3.42 -10.88 -6.61
C GLU A 50 -2.25 -10.69 -7.56
N SER A 51 -1.73 -9.47 -7.66
CA SER A 51 -0.58 -9.14 -8.52
C SER A 51 0.68 -9.93 -8.14
N ASP A 52 0.82 -10.29 -6.87
CA ASP A 52 1.91 -11.09 -6.33
C ASP A 52 1.93 -12.55 -6.84
N LEU A 53 0.77 -13.04 -7.34
CA LEU A 53 0.73 -14.35 -7.99
C LEU A 53 1.37 -14.35 -9.38
N LEU A 54 1.61 -13.19 -9.98
CA LEU A 54 2.31 -13.06 -11.25
C LEU A 54 3.81 -12.88 -11.01
N ASP A 55 4.58 -13.93 -11.24
CA ASP A 55 6.01 -14.00 -10.88
C ASP A 55 6.87 -12.96 -11.60
N GLU A 56 7.26 -11.91 -10.90
CA GLU A 56 8.09 -10.83 -11.42
C GLU A 56 9.53 -11.27 -11.76
N THR A 57 9.99 -12.37 -11.16
CA THR A 57 11.35 -12.87 -11.38
C THR A 57 11.45 -13.72 -12.65
N LEU A 58 10.31 -14.12 -13.24
CA LEU A 58 10.26 -15.02 -14.37
C LEU A 58 10.54 -14.29 -15.68
N ASN A 59 11.78 -14.38 -16.14
CA ASN A 59 12.24 -13.74 -17.37
C ASN A 59 13.03 -14.73 -18.23
N TYR A 60 12.51 -15.10 -19.40
CA TYR A 60 13.19 -15.99 -20.35
C TYR A 60 12.59 -15.88 -21.76
N THR A 61 13.29 -16.47 -22.74
CA THR A 61 12.81 -16.55 -24.12
C THR A 61 12.38 -17.97 -24.43
N LEU A 62 11.18 -18.13 -24.96
CA LEU A 62 10.63 -19.42 -25.39
C LEU A 62 11.20 -19.86 -26.74
N LYS A 63 11.12 -21.17 -27.03
CA LYS A 63 11.59 -21.74 -28.30
C LYS A 63 10.85 -21.18 -29.53
N ASN A 64 9.64 -20.71 -29.37
CA ASN A 64 8.82 -20.08 -30.42
C ASN A 64 9.14 -18.60 -30.67
N GLY A 65 10.14 -18.05 -29.97
CA GLY A 65 10.55 -16.65 -30.08
C GLY A 65 9.77 -15.68 -29.16
N ASN A 66 8.70 -16.10 -28.50
CA ASN A 66 8.01 -15.29 -27.49
C ASN A 66 8.93 -15.06 -26.28
N LYS A 67 8.72 -13.93 -25.61
CA LYS A 67 9.46 -13.58 -24.38
C LYS A 67 8.51 -13.61 -23.20
N VAL A 68 8.98 -14.19 -22.11
CA VAL A 68 8.34 -14.02 -20.81
C VAL A 68 9.06 -12.89 -20.10
N CYS A 69 8.31 -11.85 -19.73
CA CYS A 69 8.80 -10.69 -19.04
C CYS A 69 8.00 -10.51 -17.75
N MET A 70 8.63 -10.68 -16.59
CA MET A 70 7.99 -10.59 -15.27
C MET A 70 6.68 -11.41 -15.19
N GLY A 71 6.75 -12.66 -15.67
CA GLY A 71 5.62 -13.60 -15.67
C GLY A 71 4.60 -13.43 -16.81
N VAL A 72 4.70 -12.40 -17.63
CA VAL A 72 3.83 -12.17 -18.80
C VAL A 72 4.53 -12.66 -20.07
N GLU A 73 3.94 -13.64 -20.73
CA GLU A 73 4.39 -14.11 -22.05
C GLU A 73 3.87 -13.15 -23.11
N VAL A 74 4.78 -12.57 -23.90
CA VAL A 74 4.46 -11.60 -24.95
C VAL A 74 5.02 -12.03 -26.30
N ASP A 75 4.34 -11.66 -27.37
CA ASP A 75 4.82 -11.83 -28.75
C ASP A 75 5.88 -10.78 -29.16
N GLN A 76 6.25 -10.78 -30.43
CA GLN A 76 7.20 -9.82 -30.99
C GLN A 76 6.74 -8.35 -30.92
N TYR A 77 5.43 -8.10 -30.78
CA TYR A 77 4.83 -6.78 -30.67
C TYR A 77 4.48 -6.41 -29.22
N ARG A 78 4.97 -7.16 -28.23
CA ARG A 78 4.65 -7.00 -26.81
C ARG A 78 3.19 -7.27 -26.44
N LYS A 79 2.42 -7.91 -27.33
CA LYS A 79 1.04 -8.32 -27.02
C LYS A 79 1.06 -9.50 -26.05
N PRO A 80 0.32 -9.46 -24.95
CA PRO A 80 0.21 -10.59 -24.01
C PRO A 80 -0.42 -11.81 -24.69
N ILE A 81 0.22 -12.97 -24.52
CA ILE A 81 -0.23 -14.29 -25.03
C ILE A 81 -0.67 -15.19 -23.87
N ALA A 82 0.03 -15.12 -22.74
CA ALA A 82 -0.30 -15.89 -21.55
C ALA A 82 0.32 -15.24 -20.29
N TYR A 83 -0.17 -15.68 -19.14
CA TYR A 83 0.31 -15.28 -17.82
C TYR A 83 0.79 -16.52 -17.07
N HIS A 84 1.97 -16.41 -16.45
CA HIS A 84 2.58 -17.47 -15.64
C HIS A 84 2.36 -17.14 -14.17
N LEU A 85 1.31 -17.70 -13.59
CA LEU A 85 0.89 -17.43 -12.23
C LEU A 85 1.42 -18.52 -11.28
N TYR A 86 1.79 -18.14 -10.08
CA TYR A 86 1.99 -19.13 -9.02
C TYR A 86 0.68 -19.87 -8.74
N LYS A 87 0.76 -21.18 -8.46
CA LYS A 87 -0.40 -21.98 -8.09
C LYS A 87 -0.96 -21.61 -6.73
N GLU A 88 -0.08 -21.26 -5.81
CA GLU A 88 -0.36 -20.88 -4.45
C GLU A 88 0.37 -19.58 -4.15
N ASN A 89 -0.13 -18.83 -3.17
CA ASN A 89 0.50 -17.59 -2.77
C ASN A 89 1.93 -17.88 -2.24
N PRO A 90 2.99 -17.34 -2.85
CA PRO A 90 4.38 -17.58 -2.45
C PRO A 90 4.70 -17.05 -1.04
N TYR A 91 3.85 -16.20 -0.48
CA TYR A 91 3.96 -15.65 0.87
C TYR A 91 3.03 -16.34 1.88
N GLY A 92 2.37 -17.45 1.48
CA GLY A 92 1.49 -18.24 2.35
C GLY A 92 2.26 -19.25 3.21
N ASP A 93 1.61 -19.76 4.25
CA ASP A 93 2.21 -20.66 5.23
C ASP A 93 2.62 -22.04 4.67
N SER A 94 2.11 -22.44 3.50
CA SER A 94 2.43 -23.72 2.86
C SER A 94 2.82 -23.49 1.39
N TYR A 95 4.10 -23.27 1.15
CA TYR A 95 4.64 -23.07 -0.19
C TYR A 95 5.35 -24.33 -0.70
N ASP A 96 4.74 -25.01 -1.69
CA ASP A 96 5.39 -26.13 -2.40
C ASP A 96 6.11 -25.63 -3.65
N ILE A 97 7.45 -25.75 -3.62
CA ILE A 97 8.36 -25.28 -4.68
C ILE A 97 8.29 -26.16 -5.94
N SER A 98 7.78 -27.38 -5.87
CA SER A 98 7.97 -28.40 -6.91
C SER A 98 7.13 -28.18 -8.18
N ASN A 99 6.07 -27.38 -8.14
CA ASN A 99 5.19 -27.16 -9.28
C ASN A 99 4.67 -25.71 -9.34
N LYS A 100 5.60 -24.79 -9.53
CA LYS A 100 5.46 -23.37 -9.23
C LYS A 100 4.39 -22.62 -10.01
N HIS A 101 4.25 -22.87 -11.31
CA HIS A 101 3.49 -21.98 -12.18
C HIS A 101 2.38 -22.69 -12.95
N ILE A 102 1.28 -21.97 -13.16
CA ILE A 102 0.23 -22.29 -14.12
C ILE A 102 0.31 -21.27 -15.24
N ARG A 103 0.36 -21.75 -16.49
CA ARG A 103 0.24 -20.89 -17.67
C ARG A 103 -1.23 -20.70 -18.00
N VAL A 104 -1.72 -19.47 -17.88
CA VAL A 104 -3.12 -19.09 -18.20
C VAL A 104 -3.11 -18.26 -19.48
N PRO A 105 -3.94 -18.62 -20.49
CA PRO A 105 -4.03 -17.84 -21.73
C PRO A 105 -4.50 -16.40 -21.48
N ALA A 106 -3.95 -15.45 -22.23
CA ALA A 106 -4.31 -14.05 -22.11
C ALA A 106 -5.79 -13.76 -22.40
N GLU A 107 -6.44 -14.62 -23.18
CA GLU A 107 -7.88 -14.52 -23.45
C GLU A 107 -8.75 -14.70 -22.22
N GLU A 108 -8.26 -15.43 -21.21
CA GLU A 108 -8.95 -15.63 -19.94
C GLU A 108 -8.69 -14.52 -18.93
N ILE A 109 -7.73 -13.64 -19.17
CA ILE A 109 -7.29 -12.61 -18.20
C ILE A 109 -7.46 -11.22 -18.81
N THR A 110 -8.08 -10.33 -18.08
CA THR A 110 -7.97 -8.89 -18.30
C THR A 110 -6.94 -8.35 -17.32
N HIS A 111 -5.81 -7.87 -17.86
CA HIS A 111 -4.75 -7.24 -17.11
C HIS A 111 -4.84 -5.72 -17.32
N CYS A 112 -5.23 -5.00 -16.28
CA CYS A 112 -5.47 -3.56 -16.29
C CYS A 112 -4.37 -2.84 -15.52
N TYR A 113 -3.71 -1.88 -16.16
CA TYR A 113 -2.80 -0.92 -15.54
C TYR A 113 -2.70 0.34 -16.41
N MET A 114 -2.30 1.46 -15.82
CA MET A 114 -2.06 2.70 -16.54
C MET A 114 -0.61 2.72 -17.02
N PRO A 115 -0.33 2.64 -18.33
CA PRO A 115 1.03 2.59 -18.83
C PRO A 115 1.69 3.97 -18.73
N ASN A 116 2.87 4.01 -18.13
CA ASN A 116 3.74 5.19 -18.08
C ASN A 116 4.83 5.16 -19.18
N ARG A 117 5.04 4.00 -19.80
CA ARG A 117 6.02 3.77 -20.88
C ARG A 117 5.45 2.88 -21.97
N ALA A 118 5.87 3.08 -23.20
CA ALA A 118 5.34 2.37 -24.38
C ALA A 118 5.46 0.84 -24.32
N GLU A 119 6.54 0.31 -23.75
CA GLU A 119 6.80 -1.15 -23.67
C GLU A 119 6.60 -1.73 -22.25
N GLN A 120 5.86 -1.05 -21.42
CA GLN A 120 5.60 -1.49 -20.05
C GLN A 120 4.76 -2.76 -20.04
N THR A 121 5.18 -3.76 -19.28
CA THR A 121 4.52 -5.07 -19.18
C THR A 121 3.72 -5.22 -17.90
N ARG A 122 4.13 -4.54 -16.82
CA ARG A 122 3.51 -4.59 -15.49
C ARG A 122 3.12 -3.18 -15.05
N GLY A 123 2.09 -3.07 -14.22
CA GLY A 123 1.70 -1.82 -13.59
C GLY A 123 2.75 -1.30 -12.59
N VAL A 124 2.66 -0.02 -12.27
CA VAL A 124 3.46 0.61 -11.21
C VAL A 124 2.51 1.23 -10.21
N SER A 125 2.68 0.89 -8.94
CA SER A 125 1.85 1.42 -7.85
C SER A 125 1.76 2.95 -7.91
N HIS A 126 0.56 3.48 -7.79
CA HIS A 126 0.34 4.91 -7.75
C HIS A 126 0.94 5.57 -6.50
N ILE A 127 1.15 4.78 -5.44
CA ILE A 127 1.76 5.22 -4.19
C ILE A 127 3.29 5.29 -4.29
N ALA A 128 3.90 4.68 -5.32
CA ALA A 128 5.35 4.56 -5.43
C ALA A 128 6.09 5.90 -5.34
N THR A 129 5.54 6.96 -5.94
CA THR A 129 6.13 8.32 -5.93
C THR A 129 6.14 8.97 -4.53
N ALA A 130 5.19 8.61 -3.67
CA ALA A 130 5.04 9.16 -2.33
C ALA A 130 5.66 8.26 -1.23
N MET A 131 5.97 7.00 -1.54
CA MET A 131 6.35 5.97 -0.56
C MET A 131 7.54 6.37 0.32
N ALA A 132 8.58 6.96 -0.26
CA ALA A 132 9.76 7.41 0.48
C ALA A 132 9.40 8.48 1.52
N ASN A 133 8.58 9.47 1.13
CA ASN A 133 8.14 10.53 2.02
C ASN A 133 7.19 10.02 3.12
N ILE A 134 6.31 9.07 2.80
CA ILE A 134 5.43 8.42 3.78
C ILE A 134 6.27 7.70 4.84
N LYS A 135 7.26 6.90 4.42
CA LYS A 135 8.16 6.18 5.33
C LYS A 135 8.94 7.14 6.24
N GLN A 136 9.50 8.22 5.68
CA GLN A 136 10.25 9.22 6.45
C GLN A 136 9.36 9.97 7.43
N LEU A 137 8.14 10.34 7.02
CA LEU A 137 7.18 11.01 7.90
C LEU A 137 6.78 10.09 9.07
N SER A 138 6.51 8.82 8.80
CA SER A 138 6.17 7.84 9.85
C SER A 138 7.29 7.72 10.89
N GLY A 139 8.55 7.54 10.44
CA GLY A 139 9.70 7.46 11.35
C GLY A 139 9.95 8.77 12.13
N TYR A 140 9.73 9.93 11.49
CA TYR A 140 9.83 11.22 12.17
C TYR A 140 8.76 11.37 13.26
N LEU A 141 7.51 11.02 12.98
CA LEU A 141 6.41 11.06 13.96
C LEU A 141 6.66 10.12 15.13
N GLU A 142 7.14 8.90 14.87
CA GLU A 142 7.51 7.94 15.89
C GLU A 142 8.61 8.50 16.80
N ALA A 143 9.69 9.02 16.23
CA ALA A 143 10.79 9.64 16.99
C ALA A 143 10.30 10.81 17.84
N LYS A 144 9.38 11.64 17.33
CA LYS A 144 8.78 12.76 18.07
C LYS A 144 7.91 12.30 19.23
N ILE A 145 7.10 11.25 19.03
CA ILE A 145 6.27 10.66 20.10
C ILE A 145 7.18 10.09 21.20
N VAL A 146 8.24 9.38 20.84
CA VAL A 146 9.20 8.84 21.82
C VAL A 146 9.89 9.97 22.59
N ALA A 147 10.36 11.01 21.90
CA ALA A 147 10.99 12.16 22.55
C ALA A 147 10.01 12.90 23.51
N ALA A 148 8.75 13.05 23.12
CA ALA A 148 7.71 13.63 23.98
C ALA A 148 7.45 12.77 25.23
N ARG A 149 7.42 11.44 25.08
CA ARG A 149 7.26 10.51 26.21
C ARG A 149 8.44 10.58 27.17
N LEU A 150 9.68 10.61 26.64
CA LEU A 150 10.89 10.76 27.45
C LEU A 150 10.91 12.09 28.20
N GLY A 151 10.57 13.20 27.54
CA GLY A 151 10.44 14.51 28.19
C GLY A 151 9.37 14.53 29.31
N ALA A 152 8.24 13.85 29.08
CA ALA A 152 7.18 13.74 30.07
C ALA A 152 7.57 12.86 31.29
N SER A 153 8.43 11.87 31.10
CA SER A 153 8.91 10.97 32.16
C SER A 153 9.99 11.59 33.04
N LYS A 154 10.44 12.83 32.75
CA LYS A 154 11.51 13.54 33.48
C LYS A 154 12.77 12.68 33.68
N SER A 155 13.13 11.89 32.67
CA SER A 155 14.38 11.13 32.68
C SER A 155 15.58 12.05 32.59
N GLY A 156 16.75 11.62 33.08
CA GLY A 156 17.99 12.39 33.08
C GLY A 156 19.20 11.51 33.31
N PHE A 157 20.36 12.17 33.34
CA PHE A 157 21.62 11.50 33.52
C PHE A 157 22.24 11.91 34.86
N PHE A 158 22.80 10.94 35.55
CA PHE A 158 23.64 11.21 36.74
C PHE A 158 25.09 11.36 36.28
N SER A 159 25.77 12.41 36.72
CA SER A 159 27.19 12.62 36.47
C SER A 159 27.91 12.85 37.77
N SER A 160 29.11 12.26 37.94
CA SER A 160 30.00 12.48 39.05
C SER A 160 31.08 13.49 38.66
N ALA A 161 31.33 14.49 39.50
CA ALA A 161 32.34 15.51 39.26
C ALA A 161 33.78 14.98 39.32
N ASP A 162 33.99 13.88 40.07
CA ASP A 162 35.33 13.34 40.34
C ASP A 162 35.76 12.20 39.42
N GLY A 163 34.92 11.87 38.40
CA GLY A 163 35.20 10.80 37.44
C GLY A 163 35.20 9.39 38.04
N ASN A 164 34.93 9.23 39.33
CA ASN A 164 34.75 7.96 39.97
C ASN A 164 33.32 7.48 39.73
N SER A 165 33.20 6.32 39.12
CA SER A 165 31.90 5.68 38.97
C SER A 165 31.33 5.38 40.35
N TYR A 166 30.07 5.75 40.60
CA TYR A 166 29.32 5.29 41.76
C TYR A 166 29.26 3.76 41.73
N VAL A 167 29.92 3.14 42.70
CA VAL A 167 29.80 1.69 42.98
C VAL A 167 28.67 1.60 43.98
N GLY A 168 27.49 1.11 43.58
CA GLY A 168 26.36 0.90 44.48
C GLY A 168 26.73 0.05 45.67
N ASP A 169 25.93 0.08 46.74
CA ASP A 169 26.18 -0.59 48.02
C ASP A 169 26.27 -2.13 47.94
N ASP A 170 25.99 -2.73 46.80
CA ASP A 170 26.05 -4.19 46.59
C ASP A 170 27.25 -4.58 45.70
N HIS A 171 28.14 -5.37 46.29
CA HIS A 171 29.41 -5.86 45.75
C HIS A 171 29.28 -6.93 44.65
N GLU A 172 28.31 -6.87 43.74
CA GLU A 172 28.28 -7.79 42.59
C GLU A 172 28.54 -7.05 41.27
N ASP A 173 29.53 -7.55 40.57
CA ASP A 173 30.25 -7.05 39.39
C ASP A 173 29.42 -6.72 38.13
N THR A 174 28.38 -5.96 38.21
CA THR A 174 27.81 -5.35 37.00
C THR A 174 27.13 -4.04 37.29
N PHE A 175 27.92 -2.99 37.13
CA PHE A 175 27.49 -1.60 37.24
C PHE A 175 26.50 -1.23 36.14
N ASN A 176 25.23 -1.17 36.46
CA ASN A 176 24.24 -0.47 35.65
C ASN A 176 23.19 0.18 36.59
N PRO A 177 23.44 1.39 37.10
CA PRO A 177 22.50 2.06 37.98
C PRO A 177 21.29 2.55 37.17
N VAL A 178 20.36 1.65 36.89
CA VAL A 178 19.05 2.03 36.39
C VAL A 178 18.17 2.32 37.61
N MET A 179 18.04 3.60 37.97
CA MET A 179 17.07 4.02 38.96
C MET A 179 15.72 4.27 38.29
N ASN A 180 14.74 3.48 38.65
CA ASN A 180 13.35 3.75 38.27
C ASN A 180 12.80 4.82 39.22
N VAL A 181 12.57 6.03 38.68
CA VAL A 181 11.94 7.12 39.43
C VAL A 181 10.44 7.07 39.18
N GLU A 182 9.65 6.81 40.23
CA GLU A 182 8.22 6.95 40.16
C GLU A 182 7.81 8.43 40.09
N PRO A 183 6.78 8.81 39.31
CA PRO A 183 6.31 10.19 39.25
C PRO A 183 5.92 10.71 40.64
N GLY A 184 6.52 11.84 41.05
CA GLY A 184 6.23 12.48 42.33
C GLY A 184 7.14 12.06 43.49
N THR A 185 8.13 11.21 43.30
CA THR A 185 9.13 10.87 44.31
C THR A 185 10.34 11.76 44.22
N PHE A 186 10.89 12.18 45.37
CA PHE A 186 12.15 12.90 45.50
C PHE A 186 13.15 11.96 46.12
N GLN A 187 14.28 11.74 45.45
CA GLN A 187 15.36 10.92 45.97
C GLN A 187 16.54 11.81 46.29
N GLN A 188 17.24 11.58 47.42
CA GLN A 188 18.44 12.25 47.76
C GLN A 188 19.59 11.62 46.94
N LEU A 189 20.34 12.49 46.24
CA LEU A 189 21.50 12.06 45.49
C LEU A 189 22.69 11.85 46.42
N PRO A 190 23.56 10.86 46.16
CA PRO A 190 24.83 10.70 46.85
C PRO A 190 25.73 11.95 46.70
N ASP A 191 26.59 12.19 47.67
CA ASP A 191 27.52 13.32 47.65
C ASP A 191 28.44 13.26 46.42
N GLY A 192 28.55 14.40 45.73
CA GLY A 192 29.36 14.54 44.50
C GLY A 192 28.63 14.16 43.20
N MET A 193 27.38 13.73 43.25
CA MET A 193 26.56 13.45 42.06
C MET A 193 25.69 14.65 41.71
N THR A 194 25.60 14.94 40.40
CA THR A 194 24.67 15.91 39.83
C THR A 194 23.72 15.25 38.87
N PHE A 195 22.44 15.59 38.96
CA PHE A 195 21.40 15.14 38.01
C PHE A 195 21.26 16.18 36.92
N THR A 196 21.45 15.76 35.67
CA THR A 196 21.19 16.58 34.51
C THR A 196 19.90 16.05 33.85
N PRO A 197 18.79 16.79 33.94
CA PRO A 197 17.55 16.35 33.33
C PRO A 197 17.72 16.31 31.81
N TYR A 198 17.22 15.24 31.18
CA TYR A 198 17.04 15.19 29.75
C TYR A 198 15.72 15.87 29.41
N ASP A 199 15.81 17.14 29.02
CA ASP A 199 14.66 17.97 28.66
C ASP A 199 14.70 18.27 27.16
N PRO A 200 14.23 17.33 26.31
CA PRO A 200 14.07 17.61 24.90
C PRO A 200 13.00 18.68 24.73
N THR A 201 13.38 19.84 24.18
CA THR A 201 12.45 20.91 23.84
C THR A 201 11.45 20.45 22.79
N HIS A 202 10.31 19.92 23.21
CA HIS A 202 9.23 19.49 22.35
C HIS A 202 7.87 20.02 22.84
N PRO A 203 6.96 20.37 21.92
CA PRO A 203 7.10 20.43 20.46
C PRO A 203 7.88 21.67 20.02
N THR A 204 8.76 21.51 19.02
CA THR A 204 9.41 22.67 18.39
C THR A 204 8.39 23.41 17.53
N SER A 205 8.45 24.74 17.45
CA SER A 205 7.59 25.57 16.59
C SER A 205 7.65 25.19 15.09
N ALA A 206 8.71 24.48 14.69
CA ALA A 206 8.89 23.99 13.33
C ALA A 206 8.15 22.69 13.01
N PHE A 207 7.58 21.99 14.01
CA PHE A 207 6.94 20.68 13.82
C PHE A 207 5.76 20.72 12.84
N GLU A 208 4.84 21.65 13.04
CA GLU A 208 3.65 21.82 12.20
C GLU A 208 4.03 22.17 10.76
N GLY A 209 4.92 23.17 10.58
CA GLY A 209 5.37 23.59 9.25
C GLY A 209 6.09 22.48 8.49
N PHE A 210 6.94 21.71 9.16
CA PHE A 210 7.63 20.57 8.55
C PHE A 210 6.64 19.47 8.14
N THR A 211 5.77 19.05 9.05
CA THR A 211 4.77 18.00 8.79
C THR A 211 3.85 18.38 7.64
N THR A 212 3.36 19.62 7.63
CA THR A 212 2.53 20.15 6.55
C THR A 212 3.25 20.13 5.20
N THR A 213 4.55 20.52 5.17
CA THR A 213 5.34 20.50 3.93
C THR A 213 5.52 19.09 3.39
N VAL A 214 5.81 18.12 4.26
CA VAL A 214 5.95 16.71 3.85
C VAL A 214 4.62 16.15 3.38
N LEU A 215 3.50 16.43 4.06
CA LEU A 215 2.16 16.01 3.62
C LEU A 215 1.78 16.62 2.25
N ARG A 216 2.13 17.87 1.99
CA ARG A 216 1.95 18.49 0.66
C ARG A 216 2.77 17.79 -0.42
N SER A 217 3.99 17.39 -0.12
CA SER A 217 4.83 16.62 -1.03
C SER A 217 4.24 15.22 -1.31
N ILE A 218 3.69 14.55 -0.29
CA ILE A 218 2.98 13.28 -0.44
C ILE A 218 1.73 13.47 -1.32
N ALA A 219 0.90 14.46 -1.03
CA ALA A 219 -0.30 14.77 -1.81
C ALA A 219 0.01 15.03 -3.28
N SER A 220 1.07 15.81 -3.55
CA SER A 220 1.56 16.05 -4.91
C SER A 220 2.02 14.77 -5.59
N GLY A 221 2.74 13.89 -4.88
CA GLY A 221 3.16 12.59 -5.40
C GLY A 221 1.99 11.64 -5.72
N LEU A 222 0.89 11.75 -5.00
CA LEU A 222 -0.35 10.98 -5.21
C LEU A 222 -1.31 11.65 -6.23
N ASN A 223 -0.98 12.84 -6.70
CA ASN A 223 -1.83 13.66 -7.57
C ASN A 223 -3.23 13.93 -6.99
N ILE A 224 -3.26 14.23 -5.68
CA ILE A 224 -4.47 14.64 -4.95
C ILE A 224 -4.21 15.95 -4.22
N SER A 225 -5.27 16.66 -3.84
CA SER A 225 -5.10 17.89 -3.05
C SER A 225 -4.64 17.58 -1.63
N TYR A 226 -3.85 18.51 -1.03
CA TYR A 226 -3.44 18.42 0.38
C TYR A 226 -4.63 18.24 1.32
N HIS A 227 -5.72 18.95 1.04
CA HIS A 227 -6.93 18.88 1.87
C HIS A 227 -7.63 17.52 1.80
N ALA A 228 -7.60 16.86 0.63
CA ALA A 228 -8.14 15.52 0.47
C ALA A 228 -7.29 14.48 1.24
N LEU A 229 -5.97 14.68 1.33
CA LEU A 229 -5.08 13.79 2.07
C LEU A 229 -5.17 14.01 3.60
N SER A 230 -5.05 15.26 4.04
CA SER A 230 -4.89 15.61 5.46
C SER A 230 -6.20 15.87 6.18
N ASN A 231 -7.29 16.10 5.46
CA ASN A 231 -8.57 16.59 5.97
C ASN A 231 -8.44 17.92 6.78
N ASP A 232 -7.38 18.70 6.50
CA ASP A 232 -7.11 19.97 7.15
C ASP A 232 -7.75 21.11 6.37
N LEU A 233 -8.73 21.76 6.97
CA LEU A 233 -9.49 22.88 6.39
C LEU A 233 -9.21 24.21 7.10
N THR A 234 -8.21 24.27 7.99
CA THR A 234 -7.97 25.45 8.85
C THR A 234 -7.51 26.69 8.09
N SER A 235 -6.78 26.52 6.98
CA SER A 235 -6.17 27.62 6.22
C SER A 235 -6.86 27.94 4.90
N VAL A 236 -8.07 27.37 4.64
CA VAL A 236 -8.74 27.53 3.35
C VAL A 236 -10.02 28.34 3.44
N ASN A 237 -10.32 29.08 2.38
CA ASN A 237 -11.60 29.74 2.21
C ASN A 237 -12.49 28.97 1.22
N TYR A 238 -13.77 29.29 1.18
CA TYR A 238 -14.74 28.60 0.34
C TYR A 238 -14.36 28.58 -1.15
N SER A 239 -13.80 29.67 -1.67
CA SER A 239 -13.41 29.78 -3.09
C SER A 239 -12.23 28.87 -3.43
N SER A 240 -11.21 28.81 -2.58
CA SER A 240 -10.02 27.97 -2.80
C SER A 240 -10.34 26.48 -2.66
N ILE A 241 -11.17 26.09 -1.68
CA ILE A 241 -11.64 24.69 -1.56
C ILE A 241 -12.43 24.27 -2.79
N ARG A 242 -13.34 25.12 -3.25
CA ARG A 242 -14.16 24.83 -4.44
C ARG A 242 -13.30 24.64 -5.68
N GLN A 243 -12.30 25.50 -5.89
CA GLN A 243 -11.38 25.38 -7.02
C GLN A 243 -10.57 24.08 -6.93
N GLY A 244 -9.99 23.76 -5.78
CA GLY A 244 -9.26 22.51 -5.56
C GLY A 244 -10.13 21.27 -5.79
N ALA A 245 -11.37 21.29 -5.32
CA ALA A 245 -12.31 20.18 -5.52
C ALA A 245 -12.69 20.00 -7.02
N LEU A 246 -12.73 21.07 -7.81
CA LEU A 246 -12.96 20.96 -9.25
C LEU A 246 -11.75 20.34 -9.98
N GLU A 247 -10.53 20.66 -9.56
CA GLU A 247 -9.30 20.07 -10.10
C GLU A 247 -9.20 18.57 -9.74
N ASP A 248 -9.42 18.22 -8.48
CA ASP A 248 -9.48 16.83 -8.04
C ASP A 248 -10.54 16.03 -8.81
N ARG A 249 -11.72 16.64 -9.05
CA ARG A 249 -12.79 16.01 -9.82
C ARG A 249 -12.37 15.69 -11.25
N SER A 250 -11.61 16.54 -11.89
CA SER A 250 -11.09 16.29 -13.24
C SER A 250 -10.14 15.08 -13.26
N ASN A 251 -9.28 14.94 -12.25
CA ASN A 251 -8.42 13.77 -12.09
C ASN A 251 -9.23 12.49 -11.84
N TYR A 252 -10.26 12.55 -11.00
CA TYR A 252 -11.13 11.39 -10.75
C TYR A 252 -11.94 10.97 -11.97
N GLN A 253 -12.30 11.90 -12.86
CA GLN A 253 -12.97 11.57 -14.12
C GLN A 253 -12.09 10.70 -15.03
N LEU A 254 -10.79 11.00 -15.14
CA LEU A 254 -9.84 10.15 -15.89
C LEU A 254 -9.78 8.72 -15.35
N TRP A 255 -9.76 8.56 -14.02
CA TRP A 255 -9.82 7.24 -13.39
C TRP A 255 -11.15 6.53 -13.66
N GLN A 256 -12.27 7.25 -13.58
CA GLN A 256 -13.59 6.70 -13.89
C GLN A 256 -13.69 6.21 -15.33
N GLU A 257 -13.20 6.98 -16.29
CA GLU A 257 -13.16 6.60 -17.71
C GLU A 257 -12.30 5.36 -17.91
N PHE A 258 -11.13 5.29 -17.28
CA PHE A 258 -10.27 4.12 -17.33
C PHE A 258 -10.97 2.87 -16.79
N ILE A 259 -11.62 2.97 -15.64
CA ILE A 259 -12.34 1.86 -15.01
C ILE A 259 -13.49 1.39 -15.90
N VAL A 260 -14.26 2.31 -16.45
CA VAL A 260 -15.37 1.96 -17.34
C VAL A 260 -14.85 1.22 -18.58
N GLN A 261 -13.83 1.74 -19.25
CA GLN A 261 -13.33 1.17 -20.49
C GLN A 261 -12.63 -0.19 -20.30
N HIS A 262 -11.81 -0.31 -19.24
CA HIS A 262 -10.93 -1.47 -19.07
C HIS A 262 -11.51 -2.55 -18.15
N PHE A 263 -12.51 -2.23 -17.34
CA PHE A 263 -13.13 -3.19 -16.45
C PHE A 263 -14.62 -3.35 -16.72
N VAL A 264 -15.41 -2.30 -16.56
CA VAL A 264 -16.88 -2.43 -16.59
C VAL A 264 -17.36 -2.92 -17.96
N ASP A 265 -16.91 -2.30 -19.03
CA ASP A 265 -17.29 -2.65 -20.41
C ASP A 265 -16.81 -4.06 -20.79
N VAL A 266 -15.61 -4.44 -20.39
CA VAL A 266 -15.04 -5.75 -20.68
C VAL A 266 -15.86 -6.86 -19.99
N VAL A 267 -16.14 -6.68 -18.70
CA VAL A 267 -16.94 -7.63 -17.92
C VAL A 267 -18.37 -7.69 -18.45
N PHE A 268 -18.96 -6.52 -18.74
CA PHE A 268 -20.33 -6.47 -19.26
C PHE A 268 -20.48 -7.19 -20.60
N LYS A 269 -19.57 -6.96 -21.55
CA LYS A 269 -19.60 -7.64 -22.87
C LYS A 269 -19.50 -9.15 -22.70
N ARG A 270 -18.57 -9.66 -21.92
CA ARG A 270 -18.39 -11.09 -21.68
C ARG A 270 -19.57 -11.70 -20.93
N TRP A 271 -20.12 -10.99 -19.95
CA TRP A 271 -21.32 -11.41 -19.24
C TRP A 271 -22.54 -11.49 -20.16
N LEU A 272 -22.70 -10.49 -21.03
CA LEU A 272 -23.83 -10.47 -21.99
C LEU A 272 -23.74 -11.64 -22.99
N GLU A 273 -22.56 -11.86 -23.60
CA GLU A 273 -22.30 -12.98 -24.50
C GLU A 273 -22.65 -14.33 -23.85
N MET A 274 -22.20 -14.54 -22.62
CA MET A 274 -22.50 -15.79 -21.90
C MET A 274 -23.95 -15.90 -21.49
N SER A 275 -24.59 -14.81 -21.06
CA SER A 275 -25.99 -14.78 -20.67
C SER A 275 -26.94 -15.10 -21.85
N ILE A 276 -26.58 -14.66 -23.06
CA ILE A 276 -27.31 -15.05 -24.30
C ILE A 276 -27.07 -16.52 -24.62
N THR A 277 -25.82 -16.97 -24.55
CA THR A 277 -25.44 -18.35 -24.84
C THR A 277 -26.14 -19.35 -23.90
N THR A 278 -26.26 -19.01 -22.63
CA THR A 278 -26.97 -19.85 -21.63
C THR A 278 -28.48 -19.65 -21.63
N LYS A 279 -29.01 -18.78 -22.50
CA LYS A 279 -30.45 -18.43 -22.56
C LYS A 279 -30.98 -17.83 -21.25
N ALA A 280 -30.11 -17.29 -20.43
CA ALA A 280 -30.48 -16.55 -19.20
C ALA A 280 -31.15 -15.21 -19.52
N ILE A 281 -30.84 -14.65 -20.70
CA ILE A 281 -31.47 -13.48 -21.28
C ILE A 281 -31.91 -13.83 -22.69
N ASN A 282 -33.20 -13.64 -22.97
CA ASN A 282 -33.78 -13.75 -24.33
C ASN A 282 -33.78 -12.34 -24.93
N LEU A 283 -33.09 -12.15 -26.04
CA LEU A 283 -33.14 -10.93 -26.86
C LEU A 283 -34.28 -11.08 -27.87
#